data_4b9856702abb5cbfd405e9cb93cbfd36
#
_entry.id   4b9856702abb5cbfd405e9cb93cbfd36
#
_cell.length_a   1.000
_cell.length_b   1.000
_cell.length_c   1.000
_cell.angle_alpha   90.00
_cell.angle_beta   90.00
_cell.angle_gamma   90.00
#
_symmetry.space_group_name_H-M   'P 1'
#
loop_
_entity.id
_entity.type
_entity.pdbx_description
1 polymer ?
#
loop_
_entity_poly.entity_id
_entity_poly.type
_entity_poly.pdbx_seq_one_letter_code
_entity_poly.pdbx_strand_id
1 'polypeptide(L)' 'MSDSSSKDHTADTVAIIGLVCAAVAGALFWVASQ' A
#
# COMPACT_ATOMS: atom_id res chain seq x y z
N MET A 1 5.70 0.25 21.70
CA MET A 1 4.97 0.42 20.49
C MET A 1 5.16 1.75 19.82
N SER A 2 4.99 2.79 20.52
CA SER A 2 5.16 4.09 19.96
C SER A 2 6.55 4.34 19.46
N ASP A 3 7.52 3.84 20.14
CA ASP A 3 8.87 3.99 19.72
C ASP A 3 9.07 3.38 18.38
N SER A 4 8.57 2.21 18.21
CA SER A 4 8.67 1.50 16.99
C SER A 4 8.01 2.24 15.91
N SER A 5 6.88 2.81 16.18
CA SER A 5 6.14 3.53 15.20
C SER A 5 6.95 4.69 14.66
N SER A 6 7.67 5.32 15.51
CA SER A 6 8.46 6.43 15.13
C SER A 6 9.56 6.03 14.17
N LYS A 7 10.18 4.91 14.42
CA LYS A 7 11.21 4.43 13.58
C LYS A 7 10.68 3.74 12.37
N ASP A 8 9.52 3.19 12.48
CA ASP A 8 8.93 2.42 11.41
C ASP A 8 8.02 3.22 10.51
N HIS A 9 8.24 4.51 10.46
CA HIS A 9 7.47 5.35 9.56
C HIS A 9 7.65 4.89 8.12
N THR A 10 8.84 4.43 7.80
CA THR A 10 9.11 3.94 6.45
C THR A 10 8.28 2.72 6.15
N ALA A 11 8.18 1.82 7.10
CA ALA A 11 7.40 0.60 6.90
C ALA A 11 5.93 0.94 6.71
N ASP A 12 5.44 1.89 7.48
CA ASP A 12 4.05 2.29 7.39
C ASP A 12 3.78 2.94 6.03
N THR A 13 4.67 3.79 5.60
CA THR A 13 4.54 4.45 4.31
C THR A 13 4.57 3.43 3.18
N VAL A 14 5.47 2.48 3.27
CA VAL A 14 5.57 1.43 2.26
C VAL A 14 4.29 0.61 2.23
N ALA A 15 3.72 0.34 3.38
CA ALA A 15 2.49 -0.43 3.45
C ALA A 15 1.34 0.31 2.78
N ILE A 16 1.26 1.60 3.01
CA ILE A 16 0.21 2.41 2.42
C ILE A 16 0.38 2.47 0.90
N ILE A 17 1.61 2.71 0.46
CA ILE A 17 1.90 2.77 -0.96
C ILE A 17 1.58 1.44 -1.62
N GLY A 18 1.97 0.35 -0.98
CA GLY A 18 1.70 -0.97 -1.50
C GLY A 18 0.21 -1.23 -1.62
N LEU A 19 -0.54 -0.81 -0.62
CA LEU A 19 -1.97 -1.02 -0.61
C LEU A 19 -2.63 -0.23 -1.75
N VAL A 20 -2.23 1.01 -1.93
CA VAL A 20 -2.79 1.84 -2.98
C VAL A 20 -2.42 1.29 -4.34
N CYS A 21 -1.19 0.88 -4.51
CA CYS A 21 -0.75 0.30 -5.77
C CYS A 21 -1.52 -0.97 -6.09
N ALA A 22 -1.71 -1.80 -5.10
CA ALA A 22 -2.46 -3.04 -5.29
C ALA A 22 -3.90 -2.75 -5.68
N ALA A 23 -4.50 -1.75 -5.07
CA ALA A 23 -5.87 -1.39 -5.37
C ALA A 23 -6.00 -0.87 -6.80
N VAL A 24 -5.07 -0.01 -7.21
CA VAL A 24 -5.10 0.54 -8.55
C VAL A 24 -4.83 -0.56 -9.58
N ALA A 25 -3.86 -1.39 -9.31
CA ALA A 25 -3.53 -2.48 -10.22
C ALA A 25 -4.69 -3.44 -10.35
N GLY A 26 -5.35 -3.74 -9.25
CA GLY A 26 -6.51 -4.62 -9.28
C GLY A 26 -7.64 -4.03 -10.08
N ALA A 27 -7.90 -2.75 -9.91
CA ALA A 27 -8.95 -2.08 -10.64
C ALA A 27 -8.66 -2.08 -12.14
N LEU A 28 -7.42 -1.78 -12.50
CA LEU A 28 -7.03 -1.78 -13.90
C LEU A 28 -7.13 -3.16 -14.51
N PHE A 29 -6.70 -4.15 -13.76
CA PHE A 29 -6.76 -5.52 -14.21
C PHE A 29 -8.21 -5.95 -14.42
N TRP A 30 -9.05 -5.56 -13.51
CA TRP A 30 -10.46 -5.92 -13.59
C TRP A 30 -11.10 -5.31 -14.83
N VAL A 31 -10.85 -4.04 -15.07
CA VAL A 31 -11.41 -3.37 -16.24
C VAL A 31 -10.85 -3.96 -17.53
N ALA A 32 -9.58 -4.25 -17.54
CA ALA A 32 -8.94 -4.84 -18.70
C ALA A 32 -9.47 -6.24 -19.00
N SER A 33 -9.97 -6.88 -17.97
CA SER A 33 -10.49 -8.23 -18.10
C SER A 33 -11.87 -8.25 -18.71
N GLN A 34 -12.53 -7.15 -18.70
CA GLN A 34 -13.84 -7.07 -19.31
C GLN A 34 -13.64 -6.88 -20.81
#